data_aa4e4cfa83ebda921a0ebbae9f5fb970
#
_entry.id   aa4e4cfa83ebda921a0ebbae9f5fb970
#
_cell.length_a   1.000
_cell.length_b   1.000
_cell.length_c   1.000
_cell.angle_alpha   90.00
_cell.angle_beta   90.00
_cell.angle_gamma   90.00
#
_symmetry.space_group_name_H-M   'P 1'
#
loop_
_entity.id
_entity.type
_entity.pdbx_description
1 polymer ?
#
loop_
_entity_poly.entity_id
_entity_poly.type
_entity_poly.pdbx_seq_one_letter_code
_entity_poly.pdbx_strand_id
1 'polypeptide(L)'
;MLALLLAVGLAQPASSSCPVADDPAFATSQGQPVQVGGGAMFVAARERRYLDALRGPTGEQVQYKRTRTTRVEGDDRTILDVYEVTYAGLEKPAVLYLDAYHFDDALKAPKGFVCAVPIALQPPQADAFLAQDSLRTLAIEQGAAADFPPIPLDAGGTGAHGVLFDHFRLMARAARAAKRAGTPLDPRKPTLELMRSRMVVVAYPLRCGDRDPVGPVAVSVVPAQGQAPPRDGEPATGEALARLLPGLDVPAGSMAVVFPLELPRPTDTIKITYPDGACGPSNDVVLPVKVTNGKPLKWPQPALPAGQSATDRPVRLQALIDTDGRAQQIVYVGGPAALKEAALDAVRAWEAEPARINGAPVVTPVMLQVKFGG
;
A
#
# COMPACT_ATOMS: atom_id res chain seq x y z
N MET A 1 63.74 -21.43 20.72
CA MET A 1 62.44 -21.75 20.12
C MET A 1 61.36 -21.31 21.10
N LEU A 2 60.75 -20.16 20.86
CA LEU A 2 59.75 -19.60 21.75
C LEU A 2 58.36 -19.82 21.04
N ALA A 3 57.52 -20.68 21.60
CA ALA A 3 56.18 -20.94 21.07
C ALA A 3 55.21 -19.86 21.54
N LEU A 4 54.75 -19.06 20.61
CA LEU A 4 53.73 -18.03 20.84
C LEU A 4 52.32 -18.71 20.78
N LEU A 5 51.68 -18.92 21.89
CA LEU A 5 50.29 -19.37 22.01
C LEU A 5 49.38 -18.18 21.70
N LEU A 6 48.80 -18.14 20.51
CA LEU A 6 47.71 -17.26 20.14
C LEU A 6 46.43 -17.79 20.79
N ALA A 7 45.97 -17.13 21.85
CA ALA A 7 44.64 -17.36 22.41
C ALA A 7 43.62 -16.71 21.43
N VAL A 8 42.95 -17.53 20.63
CA VAL A 8 41.76 -17.13 19.87
C VAL A 8 40.63 -17.04 20.88
N GLY A 9 40.34 -15.81 21.31
CA GLY A 9 39.14 -15.51 22.05
C GLY A 9 37.90 -15.75 21.16
N LEU A 10 37.21 -16.86 21.39
CA LEU A 10 35.89 -17.07 20.84
C LEU A 10 34.95 -16.00 21.44
N ALA A 11 34.65 -14.97 20.65
CA ALA A 11 33.59 -14.04 20.97
C ALA A 11 32.29 -14.87 21.06
N GLN A 12 31.77 -15.04 22.28
CA GLN A 12 30.42 -15.59 22.45
C GLN A 12 29.45 -14.69 21.69
N PRO A 13 28.59 -15.25 20.82
CA PRO A 13 27.54 -14.48 20.23
C PRO A 13 26.65 -13.94 21.37
N ALA A 14 26.51 -12.63 21.43
CA ALA A 14 25.57 -12.00 22.34
C ALA A 14 24.22 -12.71 22.18
N SER A 15 23.70 -13.27 23.27
CA SER A 15 22.38 -13.90 23.30
C SER A 15 21.36 -12.81 23.04
N SER A 16 20.95 -12.67 21.80
CA SER A 16 19.91 -11.75 21.37
C SER A 16 18.52 -12.35 21.65
N SER A 17 18.21 -12.52 22.95
CA SER A 17 16.86 -12.80 23.37
C SER A 17 16.00 -11.56 23.15
N CYS A 18 14.77 -11.71 22.65
CA CYS A 18 13.87 -10.56 22.61
C CYS A 18 13.53 -10.13 24.06
N PRO A 19 13.32 -8.82 24.29
CA PRO A 19 12.93 -8.36 25.61
C PRO A 19 11.58 -8.94 26.03
N VAL A 20 11.42 -9.25 27.30
CA VAL A 20 10.12 -9.59 27.89
C VAL A 20 9.41 -8.28 28.25
N ALA A 21 8.10 -8.22 28.04
CA ALA A 21 7.32 -7.07 28.42
C ALA A 21 7.20 -6.97 29.96
N ASP A 22 7.40 -5.77 30.49
CA ASP A 22 7.23 -5.50 31.92
C ASP A 22 5.75 -5.49 32.31
N ASP A 23 4.90 -4.98 31.42
CA ASP A 23 3.46 -4.90 31.62
C ASP A 23 2.81 -6.30 31.41
N PRO A 24 2.16 -6.86 32.45
CA PRO A 24 1.47 -8.14 32.32
C PRO A 24 0.27 -8.11 31.38
N ALA A 25 -0.30 -6.94 31.04
CA ALA A 25 -1.40 -6.78 30.11
C ALA A 25 -0.94 -6.86 28.65
N PHE A 26 0.37 -6.69 28.37
CA PHE A 26 0.92 -6.78 27.02
C PHE A 26 0.60 -8.15 26.39
N ALA A 27 0.06 -8.14 25.20
CA ALA A 27 -0.42 -9.29 24.44
C ALA A 27 -1.60 -10.06 25.08
N THR A 28 -1.90 -9.89 26.38
CA THR A 28 -2.95 -10.63 27.08
C THR A 28 -4.25 -9.84 27.24
N SER A 29 -4.27 -8.57 26.84
CA SER A 29 -5.46 -7.72 26.80
C SER A 29 -5.71 -7.17 25.40
N GLN A 30 -6.97 -6.87 25.08
CA GLN A 30 -7.36 -6.25 23.81
C GLN A 30 -6.77 -4.83 23.64
N GLY A 31 -6.54 -4.11 24.75
CA GLY A 31 -5.98 -2.77 24.73
C GLY A 31 -4.48 -2.72 24.48
N GLN A 32 -3.77 -3.85 24.61
CA GLN A 32 -2.32 -3.93 24.42
C GLN A 32 -1.92 -5.15 23.58
N PRO A 33 -2.41 -5.28 22.36
CA PRO A 33 -2.08 -6.40 21.49
C PRO A 33 -0.62 -6.33 21.01
N VAL A 34 -0.11 -7.46 20.57
CA VAL A 34 1.16 -7.50 19.83
C VAL A 34 0.95 -6.96 18.43
N GLN A 35 1.62 -5.88 18.08
CA GLN A 35 1.50 -5.23 16.78
C GLN A 35 2.45 -5.86 15.76
N VAL A 36 2.00 -6.92 15.09
CA VAL A 36 2.82 -7.65 14.10
C VAL A 36 2.75 -7.03 12.69
N GLY A 37 1.72 -6.25 12.38
CA GLY A 37 1.51 -5.61 11.08
C GLY A 37 1.29 -6.59 9.93
N GLY A 38 1.25 -6.06 8.72
CA GLY A 38 1.14 -6.83 7.47
C GLY A 38 -0.26 -6.89 6.87
N GLY A 39 -1.27 -6.38 7.57
CA GLY A 39 -2.65 -6.34 7.10
C GLY A 39 -3.22 -7.70 6.73
N ALA A 40 -4.39 -7.72 6.11
CA ALA A 40 -5.11 -8.95 5.78
C ALA A 40 -4.32 -9.93 4.88
N MET A 41 -3.37 -9.43 4.09
CA MET A 41 -2.64 -10.27 3.13
C MET A 41 -1.49 -11.06 3.78
N PHE A 42 -0.78 -10.49 4.75
CA PHE A 42 0.42 -11.08 5.33
C PHE A 42 0.27 -11.47 6.81
N VAL A 43 -0.88 -11.17 7.42
CA VAL A 43 -1.13 -11.39 8.84
C VAL A 43 -0.77 -12.81 9.29
N ALA A 44 -1.29 -13.83 8.64
CA ALA A 44 -1.09 -15.21 9.06
C ALA A 44 0.39 -15.67 9.04
N ALA A 45 1.20 -15.12 8.13
CA ALA A 45 2.63 -15.44 8.08
C ALA A 45 3.40 -14.71 9.19
N ARG A 46 3.03 -13.45 9.48
CA ARG A 46 3.69 -12.62 10.49
C ARG A 46 3.34 -13.06 11.91
N GLU A 47 2.07 -13.37 12.14
CA GLU A 47 1.61 -13.94 13.41
C GLU A 47 2.30 -15.27 13.72
N ARG A 48 2.34 -16.19 12.75
CA ARG A 48 3.08 -17.45 12.93
C ARG A 48 4.55 -17.20 13.24
N ARG A 49 5.22 -16.30 12.52
CA ARG A 49 6.62 -15.99 12.78
C ARG A 49 6.85 -15.42 14.17
N TYR A 50 5.94 -14.61 14.69
CA TYR A 50 5.96 -14.14 16.06
C TYR A 50 5.77 -15.30 17.04
N LEU A 51 4.71 -16.09 16.87
CA LEU A 51 4.36 -17.19 17.76
C LEU A 51 5.41 -18.32 17.75
N ASP A 52 5.98 -18.63 16.57
CA ASP A 52 7.05 -19.63 16.43
C ASP A 52 8.36 -19.22 17.14
N ALA A 53 8.58 -17.93 17.35
CA ALA A 53 9.72 -17.44 18.11
C ALA A 53 9.55 -17.56 19.62
N LEU A 54 8.31 -17.65 20.11
CA LEU A 54 8.05 -17.77 21.55
C LEU A 54 8.45 -19.13 22.10
N ARG A 55 8.83 -19.12 23.38
CA ARG A 55 9.08 -20.31 24.20
C ARG A 55 8.47 -20.10 25.59
N GLY A 56 8.22 -21.18 26.30
CA GLY A 56 7.98 -21.12 27.73
C GLY A 56 9.21 -20.60 28.49
N PRO A 57 9.08 -20.30 29.79
CA PRO A 57 10.13 -19.62 30.57
C PRO A 57 11.43 -20.39 30.67
N THR A 58 11.42 -21.74 30.55
CA THR A 58 12.62 -22.59 30.59
C THR A 58 13.01 -23.10 29.18
N GLY A 59 12.36 -22.58 28.09
CA GLY A 59 12.70 -22.91 26.73
C GLY A 59 11.73 -23.90 26.05
N GLU A 60 10.61 -24.20 26.67
CA GLU A 60 9.62 -25.13 26.17
C GLU A 60 9.02 -24.62 24.86
N GLN A 61 8.81 -25.54 23.95
CA GLN A 61 8.18 -25.22 22.67
C GLN A 61 6.70 -24.87 22.88
N VAL A 62 6.26 -23.76 22.28
CA VAL A 62 4.86 -23.36 22.33
C VAL A 62 4.05 -24.08 21.25
N GLN A 63 2.80 -24.36 21.59
CA GLN A 63 1.75 -24.75 20.66
C GLN A 63 0.68 -23.66 20.67
N TYR A 64 0.11 -23.34 19.53
CA TYR A 64 -0.87 -22.28 19.44
C TYR A 64 -1.99 -22.61 18.46
N LYS A 65 -3.16 -22.06 18.74
CA LYS A 65 -4.35 -22.20 17.90
C LYS A 65 -5.08 -20.87 17.84
N ARG A 66 -5.33 -20.36 16.64
CA ARG A 66 -6.24 -19.22 16.46
C ARG A 66 -7.65 -19.64 16.80
N THR A 67 -8.31 -18.94 17.70
CA THR A 67 -9.65 -19.28 18.20
C THR A 67 -10.74 -18.41 17.61
N ARG A 68 -10.47 -17.11 17.45
CA ARG A 68 -11.43 -16.14 16.92
C ARG A 68 -10.73 -14.86 16.47
N THR A 69 -11.52 -13.96 15.90
CA THR A 69 -11.19 -12.55 15.77
C THR A 69 -12.02 -11.72 16.76
N THR A 70 -11.50 -10.59 17.18
CA THR A 70 -12.22 -9.58 17.96
C THR A 70 -11.83 -8.19 17.48
N ARG A 71 -12.40 -7.14 18.08
CA ARG A 71 -12.05 -5.75 17.79
C ARG A 71 -11.46 -5.12 19.03
N VAL A 72 -10.65 -4.08 18.84
CA VAL A 72 -10.19 -3.24 19.94
C VAL A 72 -11.40 -2.48 20.49
N GLU A 73 -11.55 -2.43 21.80
CA GLU A 73 -12.61 -1.66 22.45
C GLU A 73 -12.43 -0.17 22.12
N GLY A 74 -13.47 0.43 21.53
CA GLY A 74 -13.45 1.83 21.09
C GLY A 74 -12.81 2.07 19.72
N ASP A 75 -12.33 1.04 19.04
CA ASP A 75 -11.83 1.13 17.67
C ASP A 75 -12.43 0.05 16.76
N ASP A 76 -13.48 0.41 16.05
CA ASP A 76 -14.18 -0.50 15.13
C ASP A 76 -13.35 -0.91 13.89
N ARG A 77 -12.20 -0.28 13.67
CA ARG A 77 -11.36 -0.52 12.48
C ARG A 77 -10.28 -1.55 12.72
N THR A 78 -9.80 -1.69 13.96
CA THR A 78 -8.72 -2.61 14.28
C THR A 78 -9.29 -3.98 14.66
N ILE A 79 -8.98 -4.98 13.83
CA ILE A 79 -9.33 -6.38 14.06
C ILE A 79 -8.12 -7.06 14.70
N LEU A 80 -8.35 -7.76 15.80
CA LEU A 80 -7.35 -8.55 16.50
C LEU A 80 -7.59 -10.03 16.24
N ASP A 81 -6.53 -10.77 16.00
CA ASP A 81 -6.53 -12.22 16.01
C ASP A 81 -6.23 -12.73 17.41
N VAL A 82 -7.03 -13.68 17.87
CA VAL A 82 -6.96 -14.23 19.23
C VAL A 82 -6.44 -15.66 19.15
N TYR A 83 -5.34 -15.90 19.86
CA TYR A 83 -4.68 -17.19 19.94
C TYR A 83 -4.72 -17.75 21.35
N GLU A 84 -5.02 -19.02 21.47
CA GLU A 84 -4.68 -19.82 22.65
C GLU A 84 -3.29 -20.39 22.45
N VAL A 85 -2.41 -20.12 23.42
CA VAL A 85 -1.00 -20.53 23.39
C VAL A 85 -0.68 -21.36 24.64
N THR A 86 -0.07 -22.51 24.47
CA THR A 86 0.31 -23.42 25.55
C THR A 86 1.74 -23.91 25.37
N TYR A 87 2.33 -24.38 26.47
CA TYR A 87 3.63 -25.08 26.50
C TYR A 87 3.63 -26.09 27.65
N ALA A 88 4.59 -27.02 27.67
CA ALA A 88 4.68 -28.04 28.72
C ALA A 88 4.89 -27.40 30.09
N GLY A 89 4.00 -27.68 31.04
CA GLY A 89 4.01 -27.11 32.40
C GLY A 89 3.09 -25.88 32.58
N LEU A 90 2.48 -25.36 31.52
CA LEU A 90 1.48 -24.30 31.64
C LEU A 90 0.12 -24.91 32.05
N GLU A 91 -0.42 -24.53 33.20
CA GLU A 91 -1.67 -25.11 33.74
C GLU A 91 -2.90 -24.78 32.87
N LYS A 92 -2.95 -23.58 32.28
CA LYS A 92 -4.04 -23.11 31.44
C LYS A 92 -3.48 -22.39 30.23
N PRO A 93 -4.05 -22.58 29.03
CA PRO A 93 -3.62 -21.83 27.85
C PRO A 93 -3.65 -20.31 28.08
N ALA A 94 -2.60 -19.63 27.70
CA ALA A 94 -2.58 -18.17 27.64
C ALA A 94 -3.35 -17.68 26.42
N VAL A 95 -4.13 -16.62 26.59
CA VAL A 95 -4.83 -15.97 25.47
C VAL A 95 -4.00 -14.78 25.03
N LEU A 96 -3.56 -14.79 23.78
CA LEU A 96 -2.78 -13.70 23.17
C LEU A 96 -3.59 -12.99 22.08
N TYR A 97 -3.49 -11.67 22.06
CA TYR A 97 -4.10 -10.79 21.07
C TYR A 97 -3.02 -10.24 20.14
N LEU A 98 -3.19 -10.45 18.85
CA LEU A 98 -2.26 -10.00 17.81
C LEU A 98 -2.97 -9.02 16.88
N ASP A 99 -2.28 -7.92 16.57
CA ASP A 99 -2.77 -6.85 15.71
C ASP A 99 -2.01 -6.89 14.38
N ALA A 100 -2.76 -7.17 13.32
CA ALA A 100 -2.24 -7.23 11.96
C ALA A 100 -2.10 -5.85 11.30
N TYR A 101 -2.76 -4.82 11.83
CA TYR A 101 -2.86 -3.52 11.17
C TYR A 101 -1.81 -2.52 11.64
N HIS A 102 -1.35 -2.67 12.87
CA HIS A 102 -0.27 -1.85 13.41
C HIS A 102 1.02 -2.66 13.54
N PHE A 103 2.15 -2.00 13.48
CA PHE A 103 3.46 -2.65 13.59
C PHE A 103 4.35 -1.99 14.63
N ASP A 104 4.86 -2.77 15.57
CA ASP A 104 5.92 -2.39 16.49
C ASP A 104 7.22 -3.14 16.12
N ASP A 105 8.29 -2.40 15.84
CA ASP A 105 9.61 -2.97 15.55
C ASP A 105 10.36 -3.48 16.80
N ALA A 106 9.91 -3.08 17.99
CA ALA A 106 10.43 -3.57 19.25
C ALA A 106 9.53 -4.67 19.83
N LEU A 107 9.25 -5.70 19.04
CA LEU A 107 8.45 -6.83 19.49
C LEU A 107 9.05 -7.46 20.74
N LYS A 108 8.19 -7.73 21.72
CA LYS A 108 8.53 -8.30 23.02
C LYS A 108 7.82 -9.63 23.20
N ALA A 109 8.38 -10.49 24.07
CA ALA A 109 7.65 -11.64 24.56
C ALA A 109 6.64 -11.19 25.64
N PRO A 110 5.42 -11.78 25.71
CA PRO A 110 4.53 -11.58 26.84
C PRO A 110 5.14 -12.09 28.14
N LYS A 111 4.68 -11.58 29.27
CA LYS A 111 5.09 -12.10 30.58
C LYS A 111 4.76 -13.59 30.68
N GLY A 112 5.72 -14.40 31.16
CA GLY A 112 5.62 -15.86 31.19
C GLY A 112 6.12 -16.57 29.93
N PHE A 113 6.61 -15.80 28.93
CA PHE A 113 7.25 -16.32 27.73
C PHE A 113 8.65 -15.71 27.56
N VAL A 114 9.48 -16.39 26.78
CA VAL A 114 10.77 -15.90 26.30
C VAL A 114 10.86 -16.11 24.79
N CYS A 115 11.85 -15.57 24.12
CA CYS A 115 12.06 -15.84 22.70
C CYS A 115 13.26 -16.77 22.48
N ALA A 116 13.09 -17.77 21.62
CA ALA A 116 14.20 -18.65 21.19
C ALA A 116 15.19 -17.93 20.28
N VAL A 117 14.68 -17.00 19.48
CA VAL A 117 15.43 -16.19 18.50
C VAL A 117 14.86 -14.77 18.52
N PRO A 118 15.64 -13.75 18.13
CA PRO A 118 15.11 -12.41 17.95
C PRO A 118 13.92 -12.44 16.99
N ILE A 119 12.82 -11.78 17.37
CA ILE A 119 11.66 -11.66 16.51
C ILE A 119 11.98 -10.62 15.43
N ALA A 120 12.60 -11.05 14.34
CA ALA A 120 12.95 -10.20 13.22
C ALA A 120 11.77 -10.11 12.24
N LEU A 121 10.77 -9.31 12.57
CA LEU A 121 9.78 -8.88 11.58
C LEU A 121 10.26 -7.57 10.96
N GLN A 122 10.46 -7.58 9.65
CA GLN A 122 10.71 -6.34 8.92
C GLN A 122 9.44 -5.47 8.98
N PRO A 123 9.58 -4.12 9.01
CA PRO A 123 8.44 -3.24 8.84
C PRO A 123 7.64 -3.70 7.62
N PRO A 124 6.31 -3.81 7.71
CA PRO A 124 5.52 -4.07 6.51
C PRO A 124 5.83 -2.95 5.52
N GLN A 125 6.08 -3.31 4.27
CA GLN A 125 5.97 -2.33 3.19
C GLN A 125 4.56 -1.74 3.29
N ALA A 126 4.40 -0.44 2.90
CA ALA A 126 3.11 0.26 2.99
C ALA A 126 2.00 -0.73 2.69
N ASP A 127 1.13 -0.98 3.67
CA ASP A 127 0.13 -2.04 3.51
C ASP A 127 -0.73 -1.66 2.32
N ALA A 128 -0.56 -2.40 1.22
CA ALA A 128 -1.27 -2.12 -0.02
C ALA A 128 -2.79 -2.09 0.19
N PHE A 129 -3.28 -2.84 1.18
CA PHE A 129 -4.69 -2.86 1.53
C PHE A 129 -5.13 -1.56 2.23
N LEU A 130 -4.40 -1.09 3.25
CA LEU A 130 -4.70 0.19 3.89
C LEU A 130 -4.56 1.35 2.90
N ALA A 131 -3.54 1.31 2.04
CA ALA A 131 -3.36 2.29 0.98
C ALA A 131 -4.55 2.31 0.01
N GLN A 132 -5.08 1.15 -0.35
CA GLN A 132 -6.22 1.06 -1.27
C GLN A 132 -7.53 1.53 -0.64
N ASP A 133 -7.78 1.22 0.62
CA ASP A 133 -8.97 1.67 1.33
C ASP A 133 -8.94 3.19 1.52
N SER A 134 -7.81 3.72 1.93
CA SER A 134 -7.56 5.16 2.04
C SER A 134 -7.70 5.86 0.68
N LEU A 135 -7.17 5.28 -0.39
CA LEU A 135 -7.25 5.82 -1.74
C LEU A 135 -8.69 5.84 -2.25
N ARG A 136 -9.48 4.79 -1.99
CA ARG A 136 -10.91 4.78 -2.34
C ARG A 136 -11.68 5.86 -1.60
N THR A 137 -11.47 5.97 -0.30
CA THR A 137 -12.13 6.98 0.53
C THR A 137 -11.82 8.38 0.01
N LEU A 138 -10.55 8.68 -0.21
CA LEU A 138 -10.12 9.96 -0.76
C LEU A 138 -10.71 10.23 -2.15
N ALA A 139 -10.70 9.23 -3.04
CA ALA A 139 -11.22 9.35 -4.39
C ALA A 139 -12.74 9.64 -4.41
N ILE A 140 -13.50 9.03 -3.51
CA ILE A 140 -14.94 9.27 -3.41
C ILE A 140 -15.21 10.67 -2.85
N GLU A 141 -14.51 11.09 -1.82
CA GLU A 141 -14.65 12.41 -1.21
C GLU A 141 -14.28 13.52 -2.19
N GLN A 142 -13.10 13.46 -2.79
CA GLN A 142 -12.62 14.47 -3.72
C GLN A 142 -13.34 14.42 -5.07
N GLY A 143 -13.61 13.21 -5.60
CA GLY A 143 -14.31 13.03 -6.87
C GLY A 143 -15.72 13.56 -6.87
N ALA A 144 -16.39 13.60 -5.73
CA ALA A 144 -17.70 14.24 -5.57
C ALA A 144 -17.63 15.76 -5.71
N ALA A 145 -16.49 16.40 -5.48
CA ALA A 145 -16.28 17.85 -5.49
C ALA A 145 -15.56 18.35 -6.75
N ALA A 146 -14.58 17.59 -7.26
CA ALA A 146 -13.69 18.00 -8.34
C ALA A 146 -13.67 17.01 -9.50
N ASP A 147 -13.18 17.46 -10.66
CA ASP A 147 -12.91 16.60 -11.82
C ASP A 147 -11.43 16.25 -11.88
N PHE A 148 -11.16 14.98 -12.16
CA PHE A 148 -9.81 14.47 -12.33
C PHE A 148 -9.67 13.99 -13.79
N PRO A 149 -9.07 14.79 -14.67
CA PRO A 149 -8.94 14.44 -16.09
C PRO A 149 -8.07 13.18 -16.24
N PRO A 150 -8.28 12.41 -17.31
CA PRO A 150 -7.44 11.27 -17.62
C PRO A 150 -5.99 11.71 -17.87
N ILE A 151 -5.06 10.79 -17.68
CA ILE A 151 -3.64 10.98 -17.96
C ILE A 151 -3.42 10.78 -19.48
N PRO A 152 -2.89 11.76 -20.20
CA PRO A 152 -2.67 11.61 -21.64
C PRO A 152 -1.57 10.60 -21.93
N LEU A 153 -1.78 9.81 -22.99
CA LEU A 153 -0.78 8.91 -23.56
C LEU A 153 -0.35 9.49 -24.92
N ASP A 154 0.85 10.07 -24.94
CA ASP A 154 1.41 10.77 -26.09
C ASP A 154 2.81 10.21 -26.43
N ALA A 155 3.06 10.01 -27.72
CA ALA A 155 4.35 9.55 -28.23
C ALA A 155 5.34 10.71 -28.54
N GLY A 156 5.07 11.92 -28.04
CA GLY A 156 5.99 13.05 -28.22
C GLY A 156 5.73 13.90 -29.47
N GLY A 157 4.49 14.39 -29.65
CA GLY A 157 4.18 15.45 -30.61
C GLY A 157 3.26 15.07 -31.79
N THR A 158 2.81 13.84 -31.85
CA THR A 158 1.91 13.37 -32.93
C THR A 158 0.44 13.36 -32.52
N GLY A 159 0.10 13.90 -31.37
CA GLY A 159 -1.23 13.85 -30.76
C GLY A 159 -1.40 12.68 -29.77
N ALA A 160 -2.47 12.75 -28.99
CA ALA A 160 -2.74 11.72 -27.99
C ALA A 160 -3.18 10.41 -28.66
N HIS A 161 -2.47 9.32 -28.41
CA HIS A 161 -2.83 7.97 -28.85
C HIS A 161 -3.84 7.29 -27.93
N GLY A 162 -4.14 7.92 -26.82
CA GLY A 162 -5.09 7.41 -25.83
C GLY A 162 -4.99 8.14 -24.51
N VAL A 163 -5.68 7.61 -23.52
CA VAL A 163 -5.65 8.12 -22.14
C VAL A 163 -5.57 6.97 -21.15
N LEU A 164 -4.98 7.25 -20.00
CA LEU A 164 -4.88 6.33 -18.88
C LEU A 164 -5.70 6.87 -17.70
N PHE A 165 -6.43 5.98 -17.07
CA PHE A 165 -7.10 6.19 -15.79
C PHE A 165 -6.43 5.31 -14.74
N ASP A 166 -5.86 5.91 -13.72
CA ASP A 166 -5.43 5.21 -12.52
C ASP A 166 -6.65 4.86 -11.64
N HIS A 167 -6.44 4.04 -10.63
CA HIS A 167 -7.52 3.62 -9.73
C HIS A 167 -8.21 4.81 -9.05
N PHE A 168 -7.46 5.83 -8.65
CA PHE A 168 -8.02 7.03 -8.04
C PHE A 168 -8.99 7.75 -9.00
N ARG A 169 -8.58 7.97 -10.25
CA ARG A 169 -9.41 8.65 -11.26
C ARG A 169 -10.67 7.86 -11.62
N LEU A 170 -10.56 6.53 -11.69
CA LEU A 170 -11.72 5.64 -11.89
C LEU A 170 -12.74 5.80 -10.77
N MET A 171 -12.29 5.74 -9.53
CA MET A 171 -13.14 5.87 -8.35
C MET A 171 -13.74 7.28 -8.22
N ALA A 172 -12.95 8.31 -8.45
CA ALA A 172 -13.41 9.70 -8.39
C ALA A 172 -14.48 9.98 -9.44
N ARG A 173 -14.29 9.47 -10.67
CA ARG A 173 -15.26 9.61 -11.76
C ARG A 173 -16.57 8.89 -11.47
N ALA A 174 -16.50 7.65 -10.96
CA ALA A 174 -17.67 6.90 -10.55
C ALA A 174 -18.43 7.60 -9.41
N ALA A 175 -17.73 8.13 -8.41
CA ALA A 175 -18.31 8.89 -7.31
C ALA A 175 -19.05 10.14 -7.79
N ARG A 176 -18.45 10.87 -8.74
CA ARG A 176 -19.06 12.06 -9.34
C ARG A 176 -20.33 11.73 -10.13
N ALA A 177 -20.29 10.66 -10.91
CA ALA A 177 -21.46 10.19 -11.65
C ALA A 177 -22.60 9.75 -10.72
N ALA A 178 -22.28 8.99 -9.68
CA ALA A 178 -23.23 8.54 -8.68
C ALA A 178 -23.85 9.71 -7.91
N LYS A 179 -23.06 10.72 -7.52
CA LYS A 179 -23.56 11.94 -6.90
C LYS A 179 -24.54 12.71 -7.82
N ARG A 180 -24.22 12.83 -9.13
CA ARG A 180 -25.11 13.47 -10.11
C ARG A 180 -26.44 12.70 -10.27
N ALA A 181 -26.39 11.37 -10.16
CA ALA A 181 -27.58 10.51 -10.20
C ALA A 181 -28.38 10.47 -8.87
N GLY A 182 -27.95 11.22 -7.84
CA GLY A 182 -28.59 11.22 -6.53
C GLY A 182 -28.33 9.96 -5.68
N THR A 183 -27.41 9.10 -6.09
CA THR A 183 -27.05 7.85 -5.41
C THR A 183 -25.56 7.83 -5.04
N PRO A 184 -25.10 8.58 -4.02
CA PRO A 184 -23.70 8.66 -3.68
C PRO A 184 -23.09 7.29 -3.42
N LEU A 185 -21.86 7.07 -3.89
CA LEU A 185 -21.13 5.84 -3.62
C LEU A 185 -20.77 5.72 -2.15
N ASP A 186 -21.06 4.56 -1.57
CA ASP A 186 -20.55 4.17 -0.26
C ASP A 186 -19.12 3.62 -0.43
N PRO A 187 -18.09 4.24 0.18
CA PRO A 187 -16.71 3.75 0.11
C PRO A 187 -16.55 2.33 0.68
N ARG A 188 -17.48 1.89 1.52
CA ARG A 188 -17.49 0.55 2.10
C ARG A 188 -18.10 -0.52 1.18
N LYS A 189 -18.80 -0.10 0.13
CA LYS A 189 -19.51 -0.99 -0.81
C LYS A 189 -19.21 -0.63 -2.27
N PRO A 190 -17.94 -0.55 -2.69
CA PRO A 190 -17.62 -0.31 -4.09
C PRO A 190 -18.13 -1.48 -4.95
N THR A 191 -18.46 -1.21 -6.21
CA THR A 191 -18.80 -2.30 -7.13
C THR A 191 -17.60 -3.22 -7.32
N LEU A 192 -17.86 -4.52 -7.56
CA LEU A 192 -16.81 -5.50 -7.74
C LEU A 192 -15.87 -5.14 -8.92
N GLU A 193 -16.42 -4.52 -9.95
CA GLU A 193 -15.67 -4.04 -11.13
C GLU A 193 -14.70 -2.93 -10.76
N LEU A 194 -15.15 -1.91 -10.02
CA LEU A 194 -14.29 -0.85 -9.51
C LEU A 194 -13.21 -1.38 -8.56
N MET A 195 -13.51 -2.41 -7.77
CA MET A 195 -12.51 -3.03 -6.90
C MET A 195 -11.41 -3.78 -7.66
N ARG A 196 -11.75 -4.40 -8.79
CA ARG A 196 -10.81 -5.17 -9.61
C ARG A 196 -10.02 -4.32 -10.59
N SER A 197 -10.60 -3.20 -11.04
CA SER A 197 -9.99 -2.32 -12.03
C SER A 197 -8.98 -1.40 -11.38
N ARG A 198 -7.70 -1.66 -11.60
CA ARG A 198 -6.60 -0.85 -11.04
C ARG A 198 -6.14 0.23 -11.98
N MET A 199 -6.21 -0.06 -13.27
CA MET A 199 -5.83 0.84 -14.34
C MET A 199 -6.67 0.55 -15.57
N VAL A 200 -7.13 1.59 -16.27
CA VAL A 200 -7.78 1.47 -17.57
C VAL A 200 -7.03 2.32 -18.57
N VAL A 201 -6.67 1.70 -19.68
CA VAL A 201 -6.12 2.39 -20.85
C VAL A 201 -7.21 2.45 -21.92
N VAL A 202 -7.50 3.66 -22.38
CA VAL A 202 -8.36 3.86 -23.57
C VAL A 202 -7.47 4.26 -24.73
N ALA A 203 -7.24 3.32 -25.63
CA ALA A 203 -6.48 3.54 -26.85
C ALA A 203 -7.39 4.11 -27.96
N TYR A 204 -6.92 5.13 -28.63
CA TYR A 204 -7.66 5.81 -29.69
C TYR A 204 -7.39 5.18 -31.05
N PRO A 205 -8.34 5.31 -32.01
CA PRO A 205 -8.10 4.88 -33.37
C PRO A 205 -7.01 5.72 -34.05
N LEU A 206 -6.18 5.04 -34.82
CA LEU A 206 -5.09 5.67 -35.56
C LEU A 206 -5.61 6.28 -36.85
N ARG A 207 -5.28 7.55 -37.11
CA ARG A 207 -5.59 8.25 -38.35
C ARG A 207 -4.36 8.26 -39.25
N CYS A 208 -4.54 7.82 -40.50
CA CYS A 208 -3.47 7.68 -41.48
C CYS A 208 -3.78 8.52 -42.71
N GLY A 209 -3.49 9.82 -42.63
CA GLY A 209 -3.87 10.78 -43.71
C GLY A 209 -5.39 10.87 -43.83
N ASP A 210 -5.88 10.78 -45.06
CA ASP A 210 -7.33 10.89 -45.39
C ASP A 210 -8.09 9.55 -45.27
N ARG A 211 -7.45 8.49 -44.80
CA ARG A 211 -8.12 7.19 -44.61
C ARG A 211 -9.03 7.20 -43.38
N ASP A 212 -10.01 6.31 -43.38
CA ASP A 212 -10.82 6.08 -42.20
C ASP A 212 -9.97 5.68 -41.00
N PRO A 213 -10.30 6.16 -39.80
CA PRO A 213 -9.57 5.81 -38.59
C PRO A 213 -9.61 4.29 -38.33
N VAL A 214 -8.46 3.71 -38.03
CA VAL A 214 -8.31 2.28 -37.75
C VAL A 214 -8.21 2.07 -36.22
N GLY A 215 -9.15 1.31 -35.67
CA GLY A 215 -9.16 1.00 -34.22
C GLY A 215 -8.02 0.08 -33.82
N PRO A 216 -7.56 0.16 -32.53
CA PRO A 216 -6.58 -0.74 -31.98
C PRO A 216 -7.18 -2.15 -31.82
N VAL A 217 -6.31 -3.18 -31.88
CA VAL A 217 -6.69 -4.59 -31.69
C VAL A 217 -6.17 -5.17 -30.37
N ALA A 218 -5.13 -4.56 -29.78
CA ALA A 218 -4.61 -4.96 -28.48
C ALA A 218 -3.93 -3.78 -27.77
N VAL A 219 -3.91 -3.85 -26.44
CA VAL A 219 -3.14 -2.96 -25.56
C VAL A 219 -2.46 -3.81 -24.50
N SER A 220 -1.16 -3.64 -24.35
CA SER A 220 -0.38 -4.32 -23.33
C SER A 220 0.54 -3.37 -22.57
N VAL A 221 0.86 -3.72 -21.31
CA VAL A 221 1.91 -3.07 -20.54
C VAL A 221 3.18 -3.90 -20.69
N VAL A 222 4.21 -3.29 -21.23
CA VAL A 222 5.50 -3.90 -21.46
C VAL A 222 6.48 -3.43 -20.39
N PRO A 223 6.89 -4.29 -19.46
CA PRO A 223 7.90 -3.97 -18.47
C PRO A 223 9.26 -3.68 -19.12
N ALA A 224 10.12 -2.93 -18.43
CA ALA A 224 11.48 -2.72 -18.87
C ALA A 224 12.19 -4.05 -19.14
N GLN A 225 13.12 -4.06 -20.11
CA GLN A 225 13.81 -5.28 -20.56
C GLN A 225 14.34 -6.11 -19.40
N GLY A 226 14.04 -7.40 -19.39
CA GLY A 226 14.53 -8.39 -18.41
C GLY A 226 13.75 -8.46 -17.09
N GLN A 227 12.68 -7.69 -16.90
CA GLN A 227 11.95 -7.69 -15.62
C GLN A 227 10.74 -8.65 -15.58
N ALA A 228 9.99 -8.75 -16.65
CA ALA A 228 8.83 -9.66 -16.77
C ALA A 228 8.32 -9.72 -18.22
N PRO A 229 7.49 -10.71 -18.60
CA PRO A 229 6.82 -10.70 -19.89
C PRO A 229 5.81 -9.55 -19.99
N PRO A 230 5.42 -9.14 -21.20
CA PRO A 230 4.31 -8.22 -21.43
C PRO A 230 3.03 -8.69 -20.72
N ARG A 231 2.25 -7.76 -20.27
CA ARG A 231 0.99 -8.03 -19.56
C ARG A 231 -0.15 -7.50 -20.41
N ASP A 232 -0.97 -8.40 -20.87
CA ASP A 232 -2.19 -8.06 -21.60
C ASP A 232 -3.30 -7.71 -20.61
N GLY A 233 -4.12 -6.75 -20.98
CA GLY A 233 -5.30 -6.40 -20.20
C GLY A 233 -6.56 -7.05 -20.79
N GLU A 234 -7.64 -6.96 -20.05
CA GLU A 234 -8.96 -7.44 -20.46
C GLU A 234 -9.72 -6.33 -21.20
N PRO A 235 -10.17 -6.54 -22.44
CA PRO A 235 -11.00 -5.56 -23.14
C PRO A 235 -12.29 -5.28 -22.38
N ALA A 236 -12.60 -3.99 -22.18
CA ALA A 236 -13.86 -3.55 -21.61
C ALA A 236 -14.73 -2.91 -22.71
N THR A 237 -15.88 -3.48 -22.97
CA THR A 237 -16.79 -3.01 -24.02
C THR A 237 -18.19 -2.78 -23.46
N GLY A 238 -19.00 -1.98 -24.18
CA GLY A 238 -20.41 -1.82 -23.90
C GLY A 238 -20.70 -1.35 -22.47
N GLU A 239 -21.55 -2.10 -21.79
CA GLU A 239 -22.03 -1.77 -20.44
C GLU A 239 -20.93 -1.78 -19.37
N ALA A 240 -19.93 -2.67 -19.48
CA ALA A 240 -18.80 -2.71 -18.57
C ALA A 240 -17.98 -1.41 -18.65
N LEU A 241 -17.71 -0.91 -19.84
CA LEU A 241 -17.03 0.35 -20.04
C LEU A 241 -17.86 1.53 -19.50
N ALA A 242 -19.15 1.56 -19.77
CA ALA A 242 -20.04 2.61 -19.29
C ALA A 242 -20.10 2.66 -17.74
N ARG A 243 -20.00 1.52 -17.08
CA ARG A 243 -19.93 1.44 -15.59
C ARG A 243 -18.59 1.92 -15.06
N LEU A 244 -17.47 1.57 -15.72
CA LEU A 244 -16.14 1.96 -15.30
C LEU A 244 -15.85 3.44 -15.57
N LEU A 245 -16.30 3.94 -16.70
CA LEU A 245 -16.01 5.30 -17.18
C LEU A 245 -17.30 6.04 -17.56
N PRO A 246 -18.21 6.27 -16.59
CA PRO A 246 -19.49 6.90 -16.86
C PRO A 246 -19.31 8.30 -17.47
N GLY A 247 -20.02 8.55 -18.57
CA GLY A 247 -19.98 9.82 -19.30
C GLY A 247 -18.62 10.15 -19.93
N LEU A 248 -17.79 9.14 -20.19
CA LEU A 248 -16.58 9.32 -20.99
C LEU A 248 -16.97 9.37 -22.48
N ASP A 249 -16.66 10.48 -23.11
CA ASP A 249 -16.73 10.63 -24.58
C ASP A 249 -15.36 10.26 -25.16
N VAL A 250 -15.36 9.26 -26.03
CA VAL A 250 -14.14 8.77 -26.70
C VAL A 250 -14.39 8.65 -28.20
N PRO A 251 -13.36 8.85 -29.03
CA PRO A 251 -13.49 8.68 -30.49
C PRO A 251 -14.06 7.30 -30.83
N ALA A 252 -14.94 7.27 -31.84
CA ALA A 252 -15.47 6.02 -32.38
C ALA A 252 -14.32 5.09 -32.81
N GLY A 253 -14.42 3.81 -32.51
CA GLY A 253 -13.34 2.84 -32.78
C GLY A 253 -12.25 2.78 -31.68
N SER A 254 -12.38 3.53 -30.59
CA SER A 254 -11.47 3.39 -29.43
C SER A 254 -11.65 2.04 -28.72
N MET A 255 -10.56 1.54 -28.14
CA MET A 255 -10.55 0.33 -27.32
C MET A 255 -10.20 0.68 -25.87
N ALA A 256 -11.02 0.25 -24.93
CA ALA A 256 -10.70 0.32 -23.51
C ALA A 256 -10.22 -1.05 -23.01
N VAL A 257 -9.12 -1.05 -22.28
CA VAL A 257 -8.51 -2.27 -21.72
C VAL A 257 -8.26 -2.06 -20.24
N VAL A 258 -8.73 -3.01 -19.43
CA VAL A 258 -8.61 -3.03 -17.97
C VAL A 258 -7.42 -3.86 -17.56
N PHE A 259 -6.61 -3.30 -16.68
CA PHE A 259 -5.48 -3.99 -16.08
C PHE A 259 -5.71 -4.15 -14.58
N PRO A 260 -5.49 -5.36 -14.01
CA PRO A 260 -5.53 -5.59 -12.57
C PRO A 260 -4.28 -5.07 -11.85
N LEU A 261 -3.49 -4.26 -12.54
CA LEU A 261 -2.20 -3.73 -12.09
C LEU A 261 -2.36 -2.36 -11.47
N GLU A 262 -1.58 -2.13 -10.42
CA GLU A 262 -1.27 -0.78 -9.96
C GLU A 262 -0.52 -0.01 -11.06
N LEU A 263 -0.35 1.30 -10.85
CA LEU A 263 0.30 2.19 -11.81
C LEU A 263 1.54 1.59 -12.47
N PRO A 264 1.78 1.87 -13.77
CA PRO A 264 2.99 1.45 -14.45
C PRO A 264 4.23 1.92 -13.69
N ARG A 265 5.27 1.09 -13.69
CA ARG A 265 6.56 1.47 -13.10
C ARG A 265 7.23 2.54 -13.95
N PRO A 266 8.22 3.29 -13.43
CA PRO A 266 8.90 4.37 -14.15
C PRO A 266 9.52 4.00 -15.51
N THR A 267 9.71 2.72 -15.77
CA THR A 267 10.35 2.19 -16.99
C THR A 267 9.42 1.35 -17.84
N ASP A 268 8.16 1.20 -17.45
CA ASP A 268 7.18 0.47 -18.23
C ASP A 268 6.76 1.30 -19.46
N THR A 269 6.33 0.61 -20.51
CA THR A 269 5.75 1.23 -21.71
C THR A 269 4.35 0.66 -21.93
N ILE A 270 3.48 1.46 -22.55
CA ILE A 270 2.19 1.01 -23.04
C ILE A 270 2.33 0.77 -24.54
N LYS A 271 2.08 -0.45 -24.96
CA LYS A 271 2.09 -0.85 -26.34
C LYS A 271 0.64 -0.95 -26.84
N ILE A 272 0.32 -0.21 -27.89
CA ILE A 272 -0.96 -0.27 -28.58
C ILE A 272 -0.70 -0.91 -29.94
N THR A 273 -1.37 -2.03 -30.23
CA THR A 273 -1.23 -2.75 -31.49
C THR A 273 -2.45 -2.46 -32.37
N TYR A 274 -2.19 -2.14 -33.62
CA TYR A 274 -3.21 -1.92 -34.63
C TYR A 274 -3.17 -3.05 -35.69
N PRO A 275 -4.21 -3.24 -36.52
CA PRO A 275 -4.21 -4.22 -37.59
C PRO A 275 -3.05 -4.01 -38.57
N ASP A 276 -2.61 -5.11 -39.20
CA ASP A 276 -1.58 -5.08 -40.23
C ASP A 276 -1.90 -4.11 -41.38
N GLY A 277 -0.91 -3.30 -41.77
CA GLY A 277 -1.06 -2.32 -42.84
C GLY A 277 -1.87 -1.07 -42.49
N ALA A 278 -2.17 -0.85 -41.22
CA ALA A 278 -2.95 0.32 -40.76
C ALA A 278 -2.32 1.63 -41.22
N CYS A 279 -1.07 1.93 -40.86
CA CYS A 279 -0.42 3.20 -41.23
C CYS A 279 1.07 3.09 -41.60
N GLY A 280 1.60 1.91 -41.84
CA GLY A 280 3.02 1.77 -42.16
C GLY A 280 3.58 0.39 -41.83
N PRO A 281 4.91 0.23 -41.77
CA PRO A 281 5.56 -1.05 -41.58
C PRO A 281 5.45 -1.59 -40.14
N SER A 282 5.06 -0.75 -39.18
CA SER A 282 4.84 -1.16 -37.79
C SER A 282 3.39 -0.93 -37.40
N ASN A 283 2.78 -1.96 -36.85
CA ASN A 283 1.41 -1.92 -36.30
C ASN A 283 1.39 -1.53 -34.84
N ASP A 284 2.55 -1.32 -34.24
CA ASP A 284 2.70 -1.05 -32.83
C ASP A 284 3.05 0.41 -32.58
N VAL A 285 2.29 1.04 -31.69
CA VAL A 285 2.65 2.33 -31.08
C VAL A 285 3.12 2.06 -29.65
N VAL A 286 4.38 2.38 -29.37
CA VAL A 286 4.97 2.21 -28.05
C VAL A 286 5.04 3.55 -27.35
N LEU A 287 4.34 3.67 -26.23
CA LEU A 287 4.19 4.90 -25.46
C LEU A 287 4.96 4.78 -24.14
N PRO A 288 6.04 5.55 -23.95
CA PRO A 288 6.75 5.54 -22.68
C PRO A 288 5.88 6.12 -21.57
N VAL A 289 5.89 5.48 -20.42
CA VAL A 289 5.27 6.02 -19.22
C VAL A 289 6.32 6.76 -18.40
N LYS A 290 6.26 8.08 -18.44
CA LYS A 290 7.18 8.95 -17.67
C LYS A 290 6.64 9.14 -16.27
N VAL A 291 7.25 8.47 -15.29
CA VAL A 291 6.92 8.64 -13.87
C VAL A 291 7.95 9.55 -13.21
N THR A 292 7.48 10.58 -12.55
CA THR A 292 8.29 11.45 -11.69
C THR A 292 7.84 11.26 -10.26
N ASN A 293 8.75 10.86 -9.39
CA ASN A 293 8.45 10.72 -7.97
C ASN A 293 8.19 12.08 -7.33
N GLY A 294 7.27 12.12 -6.38
CA GLY A 294 7.04 13.27 -5.53
C GLY A 294 8.27 13.60 -4.68
N LYS A 295 8.39 14.86 -4.29
CA LYS A 295 9.47 15.35 -3.44
C LYS A 295 8.92 16.15 -2.26
N PRO A 296 9.45 15.98 -1.03
CA PRO A 296 9.08 16.82 0.08
C PRO A 296 9.53 18.28 -0.19
N LEU A 297 8.63 19.24 -0.03
CA LEU A 297 8.92 20.68 -0.11
C LEU A 297 9.05 21.28 1.28
N LYS A 298 8.15 20.91 2.19
CA LYS A 298 8.13 21.41 3.55
C LYS A 298 7.88 20.25 4.51
N TRP A 299 8.78 20.06 5.42
CA TRP A 299 8.73 19.04 6.45
C TRP A 299 8.87 19.71 7.83
N PRO A 300 7.78 20.12 8.46
CA PRO A 300 7.87 20.68 9.80
C PRO A 300 8.37 19.61 10.78
N GLN A 301 9.35 19.97 11.59
CA GLN A 301 9.81 19.09 12.66
C GLN A 301 8.71 18.95 13.71
N PRO A 302 8.39 17.71 14.13
CA PRO A 302 7.37 17.51 15.14
C PRO A 302 7.84 18.05 16.49
N ALA A 303 6.97 18.79 17.16
CA ALA A 303 7.22 19.22 18.54
C ALA A 303 7.12 18.00 19.48
N LEU A 304 8.09 17.88 20.38
CA LEU A 304 8.03 16.84 21.43
C LEU A 304 6.95 17.24 22.44
N PRO A 305 5.94 16.39 22.70
CA PRO A 305 4.91 16.71 23.69
C PRO A 305 5.49 16.88 25.09
N ALA A 306 4.88 17.74 25.90
CA ALA A 306 5.31 17.98 27.29
C ALA A 306 5.32 16.66 28.08
N GLY A 307 6.39 16.44 28.83
CA GLY A 307 6.58 15.23 29.65
C GLY A 307 7.00 13.98 28.86
N GLN A 308 7.21 14.08 27.56
CA GLN A 308 7.77 12.99 26.77
C GLN A 308 9.28 13.19 26.56
N SER A 309 10.01 12.08 26.50
CA SER A 309 11.43 12.07 26.18
C SER A 309 11.65 11.82 24.69
N ALA A 310 12.71 12.40 24.15
CA ALA A 310 13.17 12.08 22.80
C ALA A 310 13.46 10.56 22.67
N THR A 311 13.19 9.99 21.52
CA THR A 311 13.40 8.59 21.26
C THR A 311 13.92 8.38 19.85
N ASP A 312 14.84 7.43 19.68
CA ASP A 312 15.33 7.00 18.37
C ASP A 312 14.29 6.19 17.58
N ARG A 313 13.23 5.75 18.23
CA ARG A 313 12.15 4.99 17.59
C ARG A 313 11.20 5.94 16.87
N PRO A 314 11.09 5.85 15.52
CA PRO A 314 10.18 6.71 14.78
C PRO A 314 8.72 6.30 14.98
N VAL A 315 7.82 7.27 14.93
CA VAL A 315 6.41 7.01 14.65
C VAL A 315 6.26 6.74 13.16
N ARG A 316 5.63 5.62 12.80
CA ARG A 316 5.35 5.25 11.42
C ARG A 316 3.92 5.59 11.08
N LEU A 317 3.79 6.32 9.99
CA LEU A 317 2.50 6.73 9.43
C LEU A 317 2.44 6.31 7.98
N GLN A 318 1.26 5.94 7.53
CA GLN A 318 0.93 5.83 6.12
C GLN A 318 0.07 7.04 5.75
N ALA A 319 0.34 7.65 4.61
CA ALA A 319 -0.48 8.73 4.09
C ALA A 319 -0.63 8.60 2.57
N LEU A 320 -1.64 9.26 2.03
CA LEU A 320 -1.74 9.54 0.60
C LEU A 320 -1.28 10.95 0.34
N ILE A 321 -0.37 11.15 -0.59
CA ILE A 321 -0.06 12.47 -1.13
C ILE A 321 -1.02 12.69 -2.29
N ASP A 322 -1.87 13.70 -2.16
CA ASP A 322 -2.86 14.03 -3.18
C ASP A 322 -2.24 14.80 -4.37
N THR A 323 -3.07 15.15 -5.33
CA THR A 323 -2.63 15.85 -6.55
C THR A 323 -2.12 17.28 -6.29
N ASP A 324 -2.40 17.84 -5.13
CA ASP A 324 -1.94 19.16 -4.70
C ASP A 324 -0.68 19.07 -3.81
N GLY A 325 -0.19 17.85 -3.54
CA GLY A 325 0.99 17.59 -2.73
C GLY A 325 0.72 17.61 -1.22
N ARG A 326 -0.53 17.49 -0.79
CA ARG A 326 -0.92 17.45 0.62
C ARG A 326 -1.10 16.03 1.11
N ALA A 327 -0.72 15.79 2.37
CA ALA A 327 -0.94 14.51 3.01
C ALA A 327 -2.41 14.36 3.42
N GLN A 328 -3.04 13.29 2.94
CA GLN A 328 -4.44 12.93 3.19
C GLN A 328 -4.52 11.51 3.75
N GLN A 329 -5.66 11.17 4.38
CA GLN A 329 -5.94 9.81 4.88
C GLN A 329 -4.76 9.24 5.68
N ILE A 330 -4.26 10.03 6.65
CA ILE A 330 -3.08 9.66 7.43
C ILE A 330 -3.46 8.59 8.45
N VAL A 331 -2.79 7.46 8.41
CA VAL A 331 -3.03 6.29 9.28
C VAL A 331 -1.78 6.02 10.11
N TYR A 332 -1.96 5.86 11.42
CA TYR A 332 -0.89 5.39 12.30
C TYR A 332 -0.66 3.90 12.10
N VAL A 333 0.57 3.52 11.78
CA VAL A 333 0.98 2.14 11.50
C VAL A 333 1.76 1.53 12.67
N GLY A 334 2.45 2.36 13.47
CA GLY A 334 3.18 1.87 14.64
C GLY A 334 4.22 2.85 15.16
N GLY A 335 4.85 2.48 16.27
CA GLY A 335 5.84 3.29 16.99
C GLY A 335 5.36 3.72 18.37
N PRO A 336 6.02 4.69 19.05
CA PRO A 336 5.62 5.15 20.38
C PRO A 336 4.22 5.79 20.37
N ALA A 337 3.25 5.15 21.02
CA ALA A 337 1.85 5.62 21.04
C ALA A 337 1.69 7.04 21.63
N ALA A 338 2.50 7.38 22.64
CA ALA A 338 2.50 8.71 23.25
C ALA A 338 2.89 9.85 22.30
N LEU A 339 3.56 9.54 21.19
CA LEU A 339 4.00 10.51 20.18
C LEU A 339 3.09 10.51 18.93
N LYS A 340 2.06 9.67 18.90
CA LYS A 340 1.17 9.48 17.74
C LYS A 340 0.55 10.80 17.28
N GLU A 341 -0.12 11.54 18.17
CA GLU A 341 -0.84 12.75 17.78
C GLU A 341 0.11 13.84 17.28
N ALA A 342 1.24 14.03 17.93
CA ALA A 342 2.26 15.01 17.48
C ALA A 342 2.83 14.64 16.10
N ALA A 343 2.98 13.34 15.80
CA ALA A 343 3.39 12.87 14.49
C ALA A 343 2.32 13.10 13.42
N LEU A 344 1.05 12.86 13.75
CA LEU A 344 -0.08 13.12 12.85
C LEU A 344 -0.18 14.60 12.51
N ASP A 345 -0.03 15.49 13.50
CA ASP A 345 -0.09 16.94 13.30
C ASP A 345 1.06 17.43 12.41
N ALA A 346 2.27 16.91 12.61
CA ALA A 346 3.41 17.25 11.77
C ALA A 346 3.17 16.86 10.31
N VAL A 347 2.61 15.66 10.07
CA VAL A 347 2.34 15.19 8.70
C VAL A 347 1.16 15.91 8.06
N ARG A 348 0.14 16.34 8.81
CA ARG A 348 -0.94 17.20 8.28
C ARG A 348 -0.44 18.53 7.74
N ALA A 349 0.63 19.06 8.31
CA ALA A 349 1.25 20.30 7.86
C ALA A 349 2.33 20.11 6.78
N TRP A 350 2.49 18.87 6.30
CA TRP A 350 3.48 18.53 5.27
C TRP A 350 3.01 18.98 3.88
N GLU A 351 3.97 19.48 3.08
CA GLU A 351 3.76 19.85 1.68
C GLU A 351 4.81 19.15 0.82
N ALA A 352 4.39 18.63 -0.32
CA ALA A 352 5.25 17.92 -1.27
C ALA A 352 4.91 18.30 -2.72
N GLU A 353 5.86 18.12 -3.62
CA GLU A 353 5.52 18.00 -5.03
C GLU A 353 4.82 16.64 -5.21
N PRO A 354 3.64 16.57 -5.84
CA PRO A 354 3.00 15.30 -6.12
C PRO A 354 3.80 14.49 -7.13
N ALA A 355 3.72 13.16 -7.04
CA ALA A 355 4.22 12.31 -8.12
C ALA A 355 3.42 12.58 -9.39
N ARG A 356 4.04 12.37 -10.55
CA ARG A 356 3.40 12.62 -11.86
C ARG A 356 3.60 11.44 -12.80
N ILE A 357 2.58 11.18 -13.61
CA ILE A 357 2.64 10.27 -14.75
C ILE A 357 2.35 11.08 -15.99
N ASN A 358 3.27 11.10 -16.96
CA ASN A 358 3.20 11.92 -18.18
C ASN A 358 2.84 13.39 -17.86
N GLY A 359 3.42 13.93 -16.80
CA GLY A 359 3.16 15.30 -16.35
C GLY A 359 1.88 15.50 -15.53
N ALA A 360 0.92 14.58 -15.58
CA ALA A 360 -0.29 14.65 -14.77
C ALA A 360 -0.01 14.25 -13.32
N PRO A 361 -0.42 15.04 -12.30
CA PRO A 361 -0.21 14.68 -10.91
C PRO A 361 -1.06 13.47 -10.53
N VAL A 362 -0.50 12.56 -9.72
CA VAL A 362 -1.17 11.32 -9.28
C VAL A 362 -1.15 11.20 -7.76
N VAL A 363 -2.20 10.63 -7.21
CA VAL A 363 -2.24 10.30 -5.78
C VAL A 363 -1.32 9.15 -5.50
N THR A 364 -0.45 9.30 -4.50
CA THR A 364 0.60 8.32 -4.20
C THR A 364 0.60 7.94 -2.73
N PRO A 365 0.52 6.64 -2.39
CA PRO A 365 0.72 6.18 -1.03
C PRO A 365 2.18 6.31 -0.62
N VAL A 366 2.42 6.80 0.60
CA VAL A 366 3.76 6.94 1.17
C VAL A 366 3.81 6.40 2.58
N MET A 367 4.95 5.79 2.92
CA MET A 367 5.29 5.46 4.31
C MET A 367 6.22 6.51 4.87
N LEU A 368 5.85 7.06 6.01
CA LEU A 368 6.55 8.14 6.68
C LEU A 368 7.10 7.65 8.01
N GLN A 369 8.31 8.09 8.33
CA GLN A 369 8.95 7.87 9.63
C GLN A 369 9.18 9.23 10.28
N VAL A 370 8.40 9.53 11.29
CA VAL A 370 8.49 10.78 12.04
C VAL A 370 9.36 10.56 13.27
N LYS A 371 10.52 11.22 13.30
CA LYS A 371 11.46 11.16 14.42
C LYS A 371 11.26 12.34 15.33
N PHE A 372 11.44 12.12 16.63
CA PHE A 372 11.35 13.14 17.69
C PHE A 372 12.69 13.26 18.40
N GLY A 373 13.29 14.41 18.28
CA GLY A 373 14.62 14.68 18.81
C GLY A 373 15.70 14.45 17.74
N GLY A 374 16.32 15.49 17.35
CA GLY A 374 17.50 15.58 16.52
C GLY A 374 18.34 16.73 17.03
#